data_2e1786ef790b69e68d0f60c7e95f6f18
#
_entry.id   2e1786ef790b69e68d0f60c7e95f6f18
#
_cell.length_a   1.000
_cell.length_b   1.000
_cell.length_c   1.000
_cell.angle_alpha   90.00
_cell.angle_beta   90.00
_cell.angle_gamma   90.00
#
_symmetry.space_group_name_H-M   'P 1'
#
loop_
_entity.id
_entity.type
_entity.pdbx_description
1 polymer ?
#
loop_
_entity_poly.entity_id
_entity_poly.type
_entity_poly.pdbx_seq_one_letter_code
_entity_poly.pdbx_strand_id
1 'polypeptide(L)'
;MSRKAKILRKTKETNIAAEVNLDGRGKYQIKTKIGFLDHMLEQLSKHSLIDIKLTAKGDTHIDLHHTTEDSGIVLGEAIKKAAGNRKGIKRYASAVIPMDETLTRVSVDISNRPYLIWKVDLKVEKLGEMDTELFKEWFQAFSQSAGITLHVENIYGENSHHKIESCFKALARSLREALELDKRVKNILPSTKGKL
;
A
#
# COMPACT_ATOMS: atom_id res chain seq x y z
N MET A 1 -2.66 -13.83 -18.44
CA MET A 1 -3.72 -13.84 -17.40
C MET A 1 -3.96 -12.43 -16.92
N SER A 2 -5.21 -12.07 -16.61
CA SER A 2 -5.53 -10.74 -16.08
C SER A 2 -5.10 -10.66 -14.62
N ARG A 3 -4.23 -9.69 -14.25
CA ARG A 3 -3.78 -9.47 -12.86
C ARG A 3 -4.77 -8.58 -12.11
N LYS A 4 -5.98 -9.12 -11.92
CA LYS A 4 -7.09 -8.45 -11.23
C LYS A 4 -7.58 -9.30 -10.07
N ALA A 5 -8.02 -8.64 -9.02
CA ALA A 5 -8.64 -9.33 -7.88
C ALA A 5 -9.72 -8.45 -7.23
N LYS A 6 -10.64 -9.13 -6.58
CA LYS A 6 -11.64 -8.55 -5.69
C LYS A 6 -11.60 -9.27 -4.37
N ILE A 7 -11.61 -8.52 -3.28
CA ILE A 7 -11.69 -8.99 -1.89
C ILE A 7 -12.87 -8.29 -1.21
N LEU A 8 -13.58 -9.04 -0.42
CA LEU A 8 -14.62 -8.55 0.49
C LEU A 8 -14.31 -9.09 1.89
N ARG A 9 -14.20 -8.20 2.86
CA ARG A 9 -14.02 -8.51 4.27
C ARG A 9 -15.17 -7.90 5.06
N LYS A 10 -15.86 -8.71 5.82
CA LYS A 10 -16.95 -8.27 6.71
C LYS A 10 -16.69 -8.82 8.11
N THR A 11 -16.63 -7.93 9.09
CA THR A 11 -16.55 -8.24 10.52
C THR A 11 -17.77 -7.66 11.24
N LYS A 12 -17.76 -7.63 12.57
CA LYS A 12 -18.74 -6.88 13.34
C LYS A 12 -18.49 -5.37 13.32
N GLU A 13 -17.24 -4.96 13.06
CA GLU A 13 -16.74 -3.60 13.14
C GLU A 13 -16.70 -2.93 11.76
N THR A 14 -16.37 -3.68 10.72
CA THR A 14 -16.16 -3.14 9.37
C THR A 14 -16.80 -4.00 8.27
N ASN A 15 -17.10 -3.35 7.13
CA ASN A 15 -17.47 -4.00 5.88
C ASN A 15 -16.72 -3.30 4.76
N ILE A 16 -15.68 -3.93 4.22
CA ILE A 16 -14.75 -3.34 3.26
C ILE A 16 -14.65 -4.21 2.02
N ALA A 17 -14.72 -3.57 0.86
CA ALA A 17 -14.51 -4.21 -0.44
C ALA A 17 -13.41 -3.49 -1.20
N ALA A 18 -12.45 -4.23 -1.77
CA ALA A 18 -11.45 -3.71 -2.69
C ALA A 18 -11.42 -4.50 -4.00
N GLU A 19 -11.29 -3.79 -5.10
CA GLU A 19 -11.02 -4.33 -6.43
C GLU A 19 -9.74 -3.68 -6.94
N VAL A 20 -8.81 -4.47 -7.45
CA VAL A 20 -7.54 -3.98 -8.00
C VAL A 20 -7.28 -4.53 -9.40
N ASN A 21 -6.58 -3.73 -10.21
CA ASN A 21 -6.02 -4.15 -11.49
C ASN A 21 -4.56 -3.70 -11.54
N LEU A 22 -3.61 -4.64 -11.43
CA LEU A 22 -2.17 -4.34 -11.42
C LEU A 22 -1.67 -3.81 -12.77
N ASP A 23 -2.37 -4.11 -13.87
CA ASP A 23 -2.08 -3.63 -15.21
C ASP A 23 -2.96 -2.44 -15.60
N GLY A 24 -3.30 -1.61 -14.62
CA GLY A 24 -4.17 -0.46 -14.74
C GLY A 24 -3.48 0.80 -15.29
N ARG A 25 -4.13 1.94 -15.03
CA ARG A 25 -3.64 3.29 -15.40
C ARG A 25 -3.73 4.28 -14.23
N GLY A 26 -3.87 3.78 -12.99
CA GLY A 26 -4.04 4.58 -11.79
C GLY A 26 -5.41 5.23 -11.69
N LYS A 27 -6.46 4.53 -12.16
CA LYS A 27 -7.85 4.94 -11.94
C LYS A 27 -8.27 4.55 -10.54
N TYR A 28 -8.89 5.48 -9.83
CA TYR A 28 -9.33 5.22 -8.47
C TYR A 28 -10.80 5.58 -8.23
N GLN A 29 -11.40 4.85 -7.30
CA GLN A 29 -12.70 5.14 -6.71
C GLN A 29 -12.64 4.71 -5.25
N ILE A 30 -12.29 5.64 -4.36
CA ILE A 30 -11.96 5.37 -2.96
C ILE A 30 -12.96 6.09 -2.07
N LYS A 31 -13.53 5.38 -1.09
CA LYS A 31 -14.53 5.89 -0.15
C LYS A 31 -14.40 5.16 1.18
N THR A 32 -13.50 5.63 2.06
CA THR A 32 -13.36 5.10 3.42
C THR A 32 -14.15 5.90 4.45
N LYS A 33 -14.59 7.11 4.09
CA LYS A 33 -15.14 8.15 4.97
C LYS A 33 -14.09 8.82 5.87
N ILE A 34 -12.81 8.53 5.67
CA ILE A 34 -11.67 9.16 6.33
C ILE A 34 -10.96 9.98 5.26
N GLY A 35 -11.21 11.28 5.19
CA GLY A 35 -10.79 12.13 4.07
C GLY A 35 -9.29 12.08 3.78
N PHE A 36 -8.46 12.09 4.83
CA PHE A 36 -7.01 12.01 4.64
C PHE A 36 -6.55 10.63 4.14
N LEU A 37 -7.16 9.56 4.62
CA LEU A 37 -6.87 8.21 4.13
C LEU A 37 -7.30 8.03 2.67
N ASP A 38 -8.48 8.55 2.30
CA ASP A 38 -8.94 8.54 0.90
C ASP A 38 -7.89 9.20 0.00
N HIS A 39 -7.43 10.41 0.37
CA HIS A 39 -6.38 11.12 -0.35
C HIS A 39 -5.08 10.31 -0.47
N MET A 40 -4.63 9.66 0.59
CA MET A 40 -3.41 8.82 0.55
C MET A 40 -3.56 7.60 -0.38
N LEU A 41 -4.71 6.95 -0.36
CA LEU A 41 -4.98 5.80 -1.23
C LEU A 41 -5.16 6.21 -2.71
N GLU A 42 -5.64 7.42 -2.97
CA GLU A 42 -5.66 8.02 -4.31
C GLU A 42 -4.24 8.23 -4.84
N GLN A 43 -3.32 8.77 -4.00
CA GLN A 43 -1.90 8.90 -4.34
C GLN A 43 -1.29 7.52 -4.65
N LEU A 44 -1.59 6.51 -3.81
CA LEU A 44 -1.13 5.14 -4.03
C LEU A 44 -1.58 4.61 -5.39
N SER A 45 -2.87 4.72 -5.73
CA SER A 45 -3.39 4.29 -7.02
C SER A 45 -2.75 5.04 -8.18
N LYS A 46 -2.77 6.38 -8.11
CA LYS A 46 -2.30 7.25 -9.18
C LYS A 46 -0.83 7.00 -9.56
N HIS A 47 0.04 6.89 -8.57
CA HIS A 47 1.47 6.78 -8.79
C HIS A 47 1.96 5.35 -9.01
N SER A 48 1.23 4.34 -8.54
CA SER A 48 1.51 2.93 -8.84
C SER A 48 0.99 2.49 -10.20
N LEU A 49 0.07 3.23 -10.82
CA LEU A 49 -0.74 2.85 -11.98
C LEU A 49 -1.64 1.61 -11.73
N ILE A 50 -1.77 1.17 -10.49
CA ILE A 50 -2.76 0.15 -10.11
C ILE A 50 -4.12 0.82 -10.07
N ASP A 51 -5.10 0.30 -10.84
CA ASP A 51 -6.47 0.76 -10.65
C ASP A 51 -6.99 0.20 -9.33
N ILE A 52 -7.56 1.08 -8.48
CA ILE A 52 -8.07 0.73 -7.15
C ILE A 52 -9.50 1.23 -7.01
N LYS A 53 -10.43 0.31 -6.72
CA LYS A 53 -11.75 0.64 -6.20
C LYS A 53 -11.84 0.10 -4.78
N LEU A 54 -12.06 0.99 -3.80
CA LEU A 54 -12.16 0.62 -2.40
C LEU A 54 -13.33 1.35 -1.75
N THR A 55 -14.18 0.58 -1.06
CA THR A 55 -15.28 1.12 -0.26
C THR A 55 -15.20 0.53 1.14
N ALA A 56 -15.29 1.38 2.15
CA ALA A 56 -15.30 0.96 3.55
C ALA A 56 -16.51 1.55 4.28
N LYS A 57 -17.11 0.72 5.12
CA LYS A 57 -18.07 1.13 6.14
C LYS A 57 -17.62 0.50 7.45
N GLY A 58 -17.15 1.33 8.37
CA GLY A 58 -16.73 0.90 9.70
C GLY A 58 -17.43 1.70 10.82
N ASP A 59 -17.11 1.35 12.03
CA ASP A 59 -17.60 1.91 13.28
C ASP A 59 -16.85 3.21 13.67
N THR A 60 -16.68 4.13 12.72
CA THR A 60 -15.94 5.41 12.87
C THR A 60 -16.45 6.32 13.99
N HIS A 61 -17.57 5.98 14.62
CA HIS A 61 -18.08 6.65 15.82
C HIS A 61 -17.31 6.26 17.09
N ILE A 62 -16.56 5.14 17.05
CA ILE A 62 -15.63 4.74 18.13
C ILE A 62 -14.31 5.49 17.91
N ASP A 63 -13.61 5.15 16.84
CA ASP A 63 -12.43 5.83 16.32
C ASP A 63 -12.18 5.46 14.85
N LEU A 64 -11.04 5.82 14.28
CA LEU A 64 -10.71 5.54 12.89
C LEU A 64 -9.83 4.28 12.74
N HIS A 65 -9.48 3.59 13.83
CA HIS A 65 -8.50 2.49 13.84
C HIS A 65 -8.96 1.32 12.98
N HIS A 66 -10.10 0.71 13.31
CA HIS A 66 -10.60 -0.49 12.64
C HIS A 66 -10.76 -0.29 11.12
N THR A 67 -11.29 0.88 10.71
CA THR A 67 -11.46 1.19 9.28
C THR A 67 -10.13 1.36 8.57
N THR A 68 -9.15 1.97 9.22
CA THR A 68 -7.80 2.20 8.69
C THR A 68 -7.08 0.86 8.53
N GLU A 69 -6.97 0.08 9.58
CA GLU A 69 -6.29 -1.22 9.59
C GLU A 69 -6.91 -2.18 8.57
N ASP A 70 -8.22 -2.39 8.64
CA ASP A 70 -8.94 -3.30 7.75
C ASP A 70 -8.87 -2.88 6.27
N SER A 71 -8.75 -1.58 5.96
CA SER A 71 -8.52 -1.11 4.60
C SER A 71 -7.13 -1.54 4.09
N GLY A 72 -6.11 -1.52 4.95
CA GLY A 72 -4.78 -2.03 4.67
C GLY A 72 -4.79 -3.54 4.43
N ILE A 73 -5.50 -4.30 5.28
CA ILE A 73 -5.68 -5.75 5.13
C ILE A 73 -6.29 -6.08 3.77
N VAL A 74 -7.45 -5.50 3.46
CA VAL A 74 -8.22 -5.83 2.25
C VAL A 74 -7.47 -5.45 0.98
N LEU A 75 -6.79 -4.30 0.98
CA LEU A 75 -5.99 -3.87 -0.16
C LEU A 75 -4.74 -4.75 -0.34
N GLY A 76 -4.08 -5.12 0.75
CA GLY A 76 -2.94 -6.04 0.73
C GLY A 76 -3.31 -7.41 0.17
N GLU A 77 -4.41 -8.00 0.64
CA GLU A 77 -4.95 -9.28 0.12
C GLU A 77 -5.31 -9.18 -1.37
N ALA A 78 -5.91 -8.07 -1.80
CA ALA A 78 -6.28 -7.87 -3.19
C ALA A 78 -5.04 -7.82 -4.10
N ILE A 79 -4.00 -7.10 -3.71
CA ILE A 79 -2.73 -7.02 -4.44
C ILE A 79 -2.04 -8.40 -4.47
N LYS A 80 -1.96 -9.10 -3.34
CA LYS A 80 -1.42 -10.46 -3.25
C LYS A 80 -2.12 -11.42 -4.20
N LYS A 81 -3.45 -11.43 -4.18
CA LYS A 81 -4.28 -12.27 -5.04
C LYS A 81 -4.10 -11.93 -6.53
N ALA A 82 -4.05 -10.64 -6.87
CA ALA A 82 -3.85 -10.16 -8.24
C ALA A 82 -2.44 -10.49 -8.77
N ALA A 83 -1.40 -10.48 -7.90
CA ALA A 83 -0.04 -10.87 -8.26
C ALA A 83 0.09 -12.38 -8.58
N GLY A 84 -0.86 -13.19 -8.13
CA GLY A 84 -0.93 -14.62 -8.45
C GLY A 84 0.33 -15.38 -8.07
N ASN A 85 0.89 -16.13 -9.02
CA ASN A 85 2.08 -16.96 -8.79
C ASN A 85 3.41 -16.19 -8.81
N ARG A 86 3.39 -14.87 -9.01
CA ARG A 86 4.55 -13.96 -9.02
C ARG A 86 5.63 -14.29 -10.06
N LYS A 87 5.32 -15.10 -11.08
CA LYS A 87 6.25 -15.41 -12.15
C LYS A 87 6.45 -14.19 -13.05
N GLY A 88 7.71 -13.93 -13.38
CA GLY A 88 8.09 -12.85 -14.31
C GLY A 88 8.06 -11.44 -13.72
N ILE A 89 7.72 -11.24 -12.44
CA ILE A 89 7.82 -9.91 -11.81
C ILE A 89 9.28 -9.53 -11.52
N LYS A 90 9.58 -8.23 -11.41
CA LYS A 90 10.90 -7.75 -10.97
C LYS A 90 11.19 -8.10 -9.51
N ARG A 91 10.16 -8.20 -8.67
CA ARG A 91 10.17 -8.58 -7.26
C ARG A 91 10.66 -7.52 -6.29
N TYR A 92 11.80 -6.88 -6.56
CA TYR A 92 12.40 -5.86 -5.70
C TYR A 92 12.28 -4.50 -6.34
N ALA A 93 12.04 -3.47 -5.55
CA ALA A 93 12.19 -2.09 -5.98
C ALA A 93 12.37 -1.16 -4.78
N SER A 94 12.99 -0.02 -5.05
CA SER A 94 13.11 1.07 -4.09
C SER A 94 12.84 2.39 -4.81
N ALA A 95 12.11 3.27 -4.14
CA ALA A 95 11.85 4.62 -4.61
C ALA A 95 12.24 5.64 -3.54
N VAL A 96 12.89 6.71 -3.98
CA VAL A 96 13.17 7.89 -3.16
C VAL A 96 12.35 9.03 -3.75
N ILE A 97 11.42 9.57 -2.98
CA ILE A 97 10.45 10.56 -3.44
C ILE A 97 10.59 11.84 -2.63
N PRO A 98 10.86 12.97 -3.30
CA PRO A 98 10.81 14.28 -2.67
C PRO A 98 9.36 14.78 -2.62
N MET A 99 9.06 15.57 -1.63
CA MET A 99 7.86 16.38 -1.54
C MET A 99 8.22 17.68 -0.81
N ASP A 100 8.43 18.75 -1.57
CA ASP A 100 8.98 20.02 -1.10
C ASP A 100 10.24 19.82 -0.22
N GLU A 101 10.18 20.12 1.07
CA GLU A 101 11.28 19.99 2.03
C GLU A 101 11.50 18.55 2.55
N THR A 102 10.64 17.61 2.14
CA THR A 102 10.64 16.24 2.65
C THR A 102 11.24 15.27 1.63
N LEU A 103 12.03 14.32 2.10
CA LEU A 103 12.54 13.21 1.31
C LEU A 103 12.27 11.88 2.00
N THR A 104 11.61 10.96 1.30
CA THR A 104 11.25 9.63 1.83
C THR A 104 11.71 8.52 0.91
N ARG A 105 12.24 7.44 1.49
CA ARG A 105 12.62 6.21 0.81
C ARG A 105 11.70 5.06 1.20
N VAL A 106 11.24 4.30 0.22
CA VAL A 106 10.52 3.04 0.42
C VAL A 106 11.17 1.94 -0.39
N SER A 107 11.37 0.77 0.23
CA SER A 107 11.90 -0.44 -0.42
C SER A 107 10.94 -1.61 -0.21
N VAL A 108 10.70 -2.38 -1.27
CA VAL A 108 9.74 -3.50 -1.30
C VAL A 108 10.41 -4.77 -1.80
N ASP A 109 10.15 -5.90 -1.14
CA ASP A 109 10.36 -7.27 -1.66
C ASP A 109 9.04 -8.04 -1.66
N ILE A 110 8.57 -8.46 -2.84
CA ILE A 110 7.37 -9.30 -3.00
C ILE A 110 7.71 -10.76 -2.63
N SER A 111 8.07 -10.96 -1.37
CA SER A 111 8.76 -12.16 -0.88
C SER A 111 7.85 -13.24 -0.31
N ASN A 112 6.56 -12.95 -0.06
CA ASN A 112 5.65 -13.73 0.79
C ASN A 112 6.16 -13.91 2.24
N ARG A 113 7.05 -13.04 2.69
CA ARG A 113 7.55 -12.93 4.05
C ARG A 113 7.23 -11.52 4.55
N PRO A 114 6.08 -11.34 5.21
CA PRO A 114 5.65 -10.03 5.66
C PRO A 114 6.59 -9.49 6.74
N TYR A 115 7.03 -8.28 6.57
CA TYR A 115 7.83 -7.56 7.55
C TYR A 115 7.74 -6.06 7.30
N LEU A 116 7.52 -5.26 8.32
CA LEU A 116 7.56 -3.80 8.22
C LEU A 116 8.72 -3.24 9.05
N ILE A 117 9.56 -2.42 8.41
CA ILE A 117 10.42 -1.45 9.09
C ILE A 117 9.80 -0.08 8.88
N TRP A 118 9.47 0.59 9.99
CA TRP A 118 8.89 1.94 9.99
C TRP A 118 9.82 2.91 10.70
N LYS A 119 10.39 3.85 9.93
CA LYS A 119 11.27 4.92 10.40
C LYS A 119 10.72 6.28 9.95
N VAL A 120 9.51 6.59 10.40
CA VAL A 120 8.86 7.88 10.13
C VAL A 120 8.48 8.48 11.46
N ASP A 121 9.07 9.63 11.77
CA ASP A 121 8.77 10.41 12.96
C ASP A 121 7.80 11.54 12.61
N LEU A 122 6.63 11.54 13.25
CA LEU A 122 5.59 12.53 13.06
C LEU A 122 5.44 13.34 14.35
N LYS A 123 5.55 14.64 14.23
CA LYS A 123 5.55 15.57 15.38
C LYS A 123 4.16 16.04 15.80
N VAL A 124 3.15 15.74 15.01
CA VAL A 124 1.75 16.11 15.29
C VAL A 124 0.92 14.88 15.60
N GLU A 125 -0.07 15.03 16.46
CA GLU A 125 -0.94 13.93 16.85
C GLU A 125 -1.94 13.56 15.75
N LYS A 126 -2.39 14.54 14.95
CA LYS A 126 -3.40 14.36 13.92
C LYS A 126 -3.04 15.03 12.59
N LEU A 127 -3.52 14.42 11.50
CA LEU A 127 -3.60 15.04 10.17
C LEU A 127 -5.08 14.99 9.71
N GLY A 128 -5.71 16.18 9.66
CA GLY A 128 -7.16 16.26 9.59
C GLY A 128 -7.78 15.64 10.85
N GLU A 129 -8.69 14.69 10.66
CA GLU A 129 -9.32 13.94 11.77
C GLU A 129 -8.56 12.66 12.13
N MET A 130 -7.54 12.27 11.35
CA MET A 130 -6.84 11.00 11.47
C MET A 130 -5.65 11.10 12.41
N ASP A 131 -5.59 10.22 13.42
CA ASP A 131 -4.44 10.11 14.32
C ASP A 131 -3.22 9.59 13.56
N THR A 132 -2.05 10.19 13.83
CA THR A 132 -0.83 9.91 13.03
C THR A 132 -0.25 8.52 13.27
N GLU A 133 -0.53 7.89 14.41
CA GLU A 133 -0.15 6.50 14.70
C GLU A 133 -0.82 5.51 13.74
N LEU A 134 -2.02 5.82 13.24
CA LEU A 134 -2.79 4.95 12.33
C LEU A 134 -2.11 4.74 10.97
N PHE A 135 -1.20 5.60 10.56
CA PHE A 135 -0.44 5.38 9.32
C PHE A 135 0.47 4.17 9.44
N LYS A 136 1.17 4.01 10.56
CA LYS A 136 1.99 2.82 10.82
C LYS A 136 1.13 1.57 10.84
N GLU A 137 -0.04 1.61 11.47
CA GLU A 137 -0.97 0.49 11.53
C GLU A 137 -1.45 0.10 10.12
N TRP A 138 -1.81 1.07 9.28
CA TRP A 138 -2.16 0.81 7.88
C TRP A 138 -1.02 0.13 7.11
N PHE A 139 0.22 0.65 7.21
CA PHE A 139 1.38 0.06 6.54
C PHE A 139 1.70 -1.34 7.05
N GLN A 140 1.51 -1.59 8.35
CA GLN A 140 1.69 -2.90 8.98
C GLN A 140 0.68 -3.92 8.46
N ALA A 141 -0.60 -3.57 8.50
CA ALA A 141 -1.70 -4.39 8.00
C ALA A 141 -1.55 -4.71 6.50
N PHE A 142 -1.19 -3.69 5.71
CA PHE A 142 -0.92 -3.83 4.28
C PHE A 142 0.27 -4.77 4.00
N SER A 143 1.40 -4.57 4.67
CA SER A 143 2.60 -5.41 4.51
C SER A 143 2.31 -6.87 4.84
N GLN A 144 1.63 -7.13 5.95
CA GLN A 144 1.25 -8.47 6.39
C GLN A 144 0.34 -9.16 5.39
N SER A 145 -0.72 -8.49 4.97
CA SER A 145 -1.75 -9.08 4.11
C SER A 145 -1.28 -9.23 2.66
N ALA A 146 -0.46 -8.29 2.16
CA ALA A 146 0.18 -8.43 0.85
C ALA A 146 1.30 -9.49 0.83
N GLY A 147 1.81 -9.89 2.00
CA GLY A 147 2.93 -10.83 2.11
C GLY A 147 4.23 -10.22 1.60
N ILE A 148 4.50 -8.96 1.90
CA ILE A 148 5.68 -8.24 1.43
C ILE A 148 6.59 -7.82 2.58
N THR A 149 7.89 -7.80 2.33
CA THR A 149 8.84 -7.08 3.17
C THR A 149 8.83 -5.63 2.73
N LEU A 150 8.58 -4.71 3.65
CA LEU A 150 8.40 -3.29 3.40
C LEU A 150 9.25 -2.45 4.35
N HIS A 151 10.11 -1.62 3.82
CA HIS A 151 10.90 -0.65 4.59
C HIS A 151 10.45 0.74 4.20
N VAL A 152 10.03 1.54 5.17
CA VAL A 152 9.60 2.94 5.01
C VAL A 152 10.48 3.81 5.89
N GLU A 153 11.20 4.75 5.29
CA GLU A 153 12.10 5.64 5.99
C GLU A 153 11.92 7.07 5.47
N ASN A 154 11.47 7.97 6.34
CA ASN A 154 11.57 9.39 6.08
C ASN A 154 12.99 9.83 6.41
N ILE A 155 13.76 10.28 5.40
CA ILE A 155 15.17 10.64 5.52
C ILE A 155 15.30 11.99 6.21
N TYR A 156 14.46 12.95 5.79
CA TYR A 156 14.28 14.26 6.42
C TYR A 156 12.97 14.89 5.98
N GLY A 157 12.52 15.91 6.67
CA GLY A 157 11.32 16.68 6.41
C GLY A 157 10.76 17.30 7.70
N GLU A 158 9.90 18.29 7.56
CA GLU A 158 9.31 19.02 8.69
C GLU A 158 7.79 18.85 8.73
N ASN A 159 7.11 19.04 7.60
CA ASN A 159 5.66 18.95 7.49
C ASN A 159 5.18 17.50 7.54
N SER A 160 4.40 17.12 8.55
CA SER A 160 3.92 15.75 8.74
C SER A 160 3.00 15.27 7.61
N HIS A 161 2.23 16.16 6.96
CA HIS A 161 1.45 15.83 5.76
C HIS A 161 2.39 15.40 4.62
N HIS A 162 3.43 16.21 4.33
CA HIS A 162 4.40 15.89 3.29
C HIS A 162 5.13 14.58 3.56
N LYS A 163 5.49 14.31 4.83
CA LYS A 163 6.11 13.04 5.22
C LYS A 163 5.22 11.86 4.89
N ILE A 164 3.94 11.88 5.28
CA ILE A 164 3.03 10.77 5.04
C ILE A 164 2.70 10.63 3.55
N GLU A 165 2.39 11.71 2.87
CA GLU A 165 2.07 11.64 1.44
C GLU A 165 3.27 11.13 0.63
N SER A 166 4.50 11.55 0.95
CA SER A 166 5.71 11.01 0.32
C SER A 166 5.92 9.51 0.60
N CYS A 167 5.51 8.98 1.78
CA CYS A 167 5.52 7.56 2.06
C CYS A 167 4.59 6.79 1.11
N PHE A 168 3.35 7.25 0.93
CA PHE A 168 2.39 6.61 0.00
C PHE A 168 2.84 6.72 -1.46
N LYS A 169 3.38 7.85 -1.89
CA LYS A 169 3.95 8.02 -3.24
C LYS A 169 5.16 7.11 -3.47
N ALA A 170 6.05 6.99 -2.49
CA ALA A 170 7.22 6.13 -2.57
C ALA A 170 6.82 4.64 -2.58
N LEU A 171 5.85 4.23 -1.74
CA LEU A 171 5.26 2.90 -1.79
C LEU A 171 4.66 2.61 -3.17
N ALA A 172 3.89 3.55 -3.70
CA ALA A 172 3.27 3.42 -5.02
C ALA A 172 4.30 3.17 -6.13
N ARG A 173 5.37 3.95 -6.16
CA ARG A 173 6.44 3.81 -7.17
C ARG A 173 7.21 2.51 -7.01
N SER A 174 7.50 2.10 -5.77
CA SER A 174 8.16 0.82 -5.48
C SER A 174 7.28 -0.36 -5.87
N LEU A 175 5.98 -0.35 -5.57
CA LEU A 175 5.04 -1.40 -5.99
C LEU A 175 4.92 -1.48 -7.50
N ARG A 176 4.82 -0.33 -8.19
CA ARG A 176 4.76 -0.29 -9.65
C ARG A 176 5.93 -1.02 -10.28
N GLU A 177 7.15 -0.73 -9.82
CA GLU A 177 8.35 -1.34 -10.35
C GLU A 177 8.48 -2.81 -9.92
N ALA A 178 8.28 -3.14 -8.65
CA ALA A 178 8.42 -4.51 -8.14
C ALA A 178 7.44 -5.50 -8.81
N LEU A 179 6.23 -5.04 -9.14
CA LEU A 179 5.18 -5.81 -9.79
C LEU A 179 5.24 -5.79 -11.32
N GLU A 180 6.14 -4.99 -11.92
CA GLU A 180 6.33 -4.94 -13.35
C GLU A 180 6.85 -6.28 -13.87
N LEU A 181 6.32 -6.70 -15.03
CA LEU A 181 6.75 -7.93 -15.69
C LEU A 181 8.03 -7.69 -16.52
N ASP A 182 9.11 -8.37 -16.17
CA ASP A 182 10.35 -8.37 -16.96
C ASP A 182 10.21 -9.35 -18.13
N LYS A 183 10.29 -8.80 -19.35
CA LYS A 183 10.11 -9.58 -20.58
C LYS A 183 11.22 -10.64 -20.80
N ARG A 184 12.40 -10.46 -20.16
CA ARG A 184 13.53 -11.40 -20.28
C ARG A 184 13.35 -12.67 -19.47
N VAL A 185 12.51 -12.63 -18.42
CA VAL A 185 12.30 -13.73 -17.46
C VAL A 185 10.84 -14.14 -17.35
N LYS A 186 10.09 -14.05 -18.45
CA LYS A 186 8.69 -14.48 -18.51
C LYS A 186 8.54 -15.90 -17.97
N ASN A 187 7.54 -16.10 -17.09
CA ASN A 187 7.23 -17.39 -16.46
C ASN A 187 8.31 -17.95 -15.51
N ILE A 188 9.39 -17.26 -15.27
CA ILE A 188 10.39 -17.65 -14.28
C ILE A 188 10.03 -17.03 -12.92
N LEU A 189 10.05 -17.83 -11.87
CA LEU A 189 9.88 -17.31 -10.52
C LEU A 189 11.19 -16.62 -10.08
N PRO A 190 11.16 -15.35 -9.65
CA PRO A 190 12.38 -14.61 -9.27
C PRO A 190 12.89 -15.06 -7.88
N SER A 191 13.23 -16.35 -7.75
CA SER A 191 13.69 -16.96 -6.51
C SER A 191 14.60 -18.17 -6.78
N THR A 192 15.78 -18.17 -6.20
CA THR A 192 16.70 -19.32 -6.22
C THR A 192 16.18 -20.53 -5.43
N LYS A 193 15.19 -20.29 -4.52
CA LYS A 193 14.56 -21.36 -3.72
C LYS A 193 13.41 -22.07 -4.46
N GLY A 194 13.03 -21.60 -5.66
CA GLY A 194 11.91 -22.16 -6.42
C GLY A 194 10.51 -21.88 -5.84
N LYS A 195 10.41 -21.05 -4.81
CA LYS A 195 9.15 -20.61 -4.17
C LYS A 195 9.26 -19.18 -3.61
N LEU A 196 8.11 -18.50 -3.55
CA LEU A 196 7.87 -17.20 -2.90
C LEU A 196 6.58 -17.27 -2.07
#